data_b57fca64be5d3efd1be2978d95bd7454
#
_entry.id   b57fca64be5d3efd1be2978d95bd7454
#
_cell.length_a   1.000
_cell.length_b   1.000
_cell.length_c   1.000
_cell.angle_alpha   90.00
_cell.angle_beta   90.00
_cell.angle_gamma   90.00
#
_symmetry.space_group_name_H-M   'P 1'
#
loop_
_entity.id
_entity.type
_entity.pdbx_description
1 polymer ?
#
loop_
_entity_poly.entity_id
_entity_poly.type
_entity_poly.pdbx_seq_one_letter_code
_entity_poly.pdbx_strand_id
1 'polypeptide(L)'
;MLLKLRGMCAVLLAALAFAGCSDDDAASSLATNFDELEFSYEESDQQLLIRSTVPWTLDCTYLTGDGWLAFDKTSGPGDEGIVSQRVTIKALHNTGVERTAELHITGAGFDRKVTVVQEDGQVRIDGVELEGDMAKDEPVEKTYIAVNYSRAVGGEKLTVTPTLSGEGSDGLSVAAGEVTLDAGSGVARMAVTGTPTTFGEVLFKVAVELGDKSFGPYEVKSETANRMAAPTGLYVFRADSHEIIMEWDNDHSPVRTRKWAWQLLDSDADDAGVVREFTYEVNSNDDKNPKYVYNRFIIGALDPGTTYYFRVKRCPSEGVADDAGKIDSKWTELCPVTTKAEPEVPADAVLFQDFRYLAYGGNNVYTAFAGGVNDNPTGKALDQIFVPYEKYCNANSAAANLWTTHSAAYRSAVGLDGWVGGNNAAGHTGNNSVYGATGVLKLGTGSAVGWIQTPALEKLTGATDITVSFDACCWWEDPSSSTKSDNPEIKVIVVGPGTIDGQKEAKVQISEKREMKPCTVNVAGATAETHIEFSAVFAKENGLTNRWFLDNVLIVPAE
;
A
#
# COMPACT_ATOMS: atom_id res chain seq x y z
N MET A 1 -9.99 19.52 1.35
CA MET A 1 -9.46 19.87 2.68
C MET A 1 -8.08 20.49 2.48
N LEU A 2 -8.00 21.83 2.54
CA LEU A 2 -6.76 22.57 2.23
C LEU A 2 -5.90 22.62 3.50
N LEU A 3 -4.85 21.81 3.53
CA LEU A 3 -3.78 21.96 4.52
C LEU A 3 -2.98 23.21 4.14
N LYS A 4 -3.07 24.27 4.95
CA LYS A 4 -2.15 25.39 4.89
C LYS A 4 -0.81 24.95 5.47
N LEU A 5 0.12 24.60 4.59
CA LEU A 5 1.54 24.50 4.92
C LEU A 5 2.05 25.93 5.16
N ARG A 6 2.14 26.36 6.42
CA ARG A 6 2.91 27.54 6.86
C ARG A 6 4.09 27.04 7.67
N GLY A 7 5.27 27.24 7.17
CA GLY A 7 6.49 26.96 7.90
C GLY A 7 7.63 26.43 7.04
N MET A 8 8.00 27.16 6.01
CA MET A 8 9.33 27.02 5.42
C MET A 8 10.11 28.26 5.78
N CYS A 9 11.02 28.13 6.75
CA CYS A 9 11.99 29.16 7.10
C CYS A 9 12.78 29.57 5.87
N ALA A 10 12.45 30.72 5.32
CA ALA A 10 13.34 31.42 4.40
C ALA A 10 14.41 32.13 5.24
N VAL A 11 15.62 31.59 5.24
CA VAL A 11 16.80 32.31 5.71
C VAL A 11 17.07 33.40 4.70
N LEU A 12 16.54 34.61 4.93
CA LEU A 12 16.89 35.78 4.19
C LEU A 12 18.19 36.35 4.78
N LEU A 13 19.32 36.06 4.14
CA LEU A 13 20.57 36.78 4.41
C LEU A 13 20.42 38.23 3.89
N ALA A 14 20.05 39.15 4.76
CA ALA A 14 20.13 40.58 4.47
C ALA A 14 21.62 40.99 4.58
N ALA A 15 22.30 41.00 3.45
CA ALA A 15 23.61 41.62 3.35
C ALA A 15 23.41 43.16 3.34
N LEU A 16 23.57 43.78 4.48
CA LEU A 16 23.73 45.25 4.54
C LEU A 16 25.12 45.63 4.00
N ALA A 17 25.13 46.18 2.79
CA ALA A 17 26.30 46.83 2.22
C ALA A 17 26.55 48.13 2.98
N PHE A 18 27.64 48.20 3.75
CA PHE A 18 28.16 49.45 4.25
C PHE A 18 29.08 50.05 3.18
N ALA A 19 28.68 51.20 2.62
CA ALA A 19 29.56 52.06 1.88
C ALA A 19 30.49 52.76 2.89
N GLY A 20 31.80 52.56 2.74
CA GLY A 20 32.79 53.14 3.60
C GLY A 20 32.92 54.64 3.40
N CYS A 21 33.18 55.34 4.51
CA CYS A 21 34.04 56.55 4.53
C CYS A 21 34.75 56.65 5.89
N SER A 22 36.01 56.90 5.78
CA SER A 22 37.08 57.07 6.72
C SER A 22 36.80 57.77 8.06
N ASP A 23 37.60 57.35 9.02
CA ASP A 23 38.15 58.01 10.22
C ASP A 23 37.40 57.71 11.57
N ASP A 24 38.13 57.00 12.42
CA ASP A 24 38.19 57.04 13.87
C ASP A 24 36.95 57.41 14.67
N ASP A 25 36.07 56.44 14.76
CA ASP A 25 35.21 56.03 15.87
C ASP A 25 34.25 54.98 15.31
N ALA A 26 34.53 53.71 15.53
CA ALA A 26 33.60 52.65 15.16
C ALA A 26 32.26 52.94 15.83
N ALA A 27 31.27 53.37 15.05
CA ALA A 27 29.95 53.71 15.58
C ALA A 27 29.41 52.52 16.38
N SER A 28 29.08 52.81 17.64
CA SER A 28 28.45 51.76 18.52
C SER A 28 27.22 51.18 17.83
N SER A 29 27.09 49.86 17.82
CA SER A 29 25.98 49.16 17.19
C SER A 29 25.52 47.96 18.02
N LEU A 30 24.23 47.67 17.98
CA LEU A 30 23.61 46.52 18.57
C LEU A 30 22.50 45.99 17.64
N ALA A 31 22.59 44.78 17.17
CA ALA A 31 21.64 44.19 16.23
C ALA A 31 21.37 42.69 16.56
N THR A 32 20.18 42.22 16.19
CA THR A 32 19.75 40.82 16.30
C THR A 32 19.37 40.29 14.92
N ASN A 33 19.43 38.97 14.75
CA ASN A 33 19.01 38.31 13.50
C ASN A 33 17.48 38.16 13.40
N PHE A 34 16.74 38.28 14.51
CA PHE A 34 15.28 38.20 14.55
C PHE A 34 14.72 39.36 15.40
N ASP A 35 13.53 39.81 15.03
CA ASP A 35 12.70 40.74 15.81
C ASP A 35 11.59 39.98 16.55
N GLU A 36 11.33 38.73 16.10
CA GLU A 36 10.33 37.82 16.69
C GLU A 36 10.82 36.37 16.59
N LEU A 37 10.56 35.59 17.65
CA LEU A 37 10.81 34.17 17.75
C LEU A 37 9.49 33.48 18.09
N GLU A 38 9.12 32.48 17.26
CA GLU A 38 7.92 31.69 17.47
C GLU A 38 8.32 30.27 17.91
N PHE A 39 7.81 29.82 19.05
CA PHE A 39 7.98 28.48 19.56
C PHE A 39 6.66 27.69 19.45
N SER A 40 6.76 26.39 19.15
CA SER A 40 5.62 25.48 19.35
C SER A 40 5.32 25.35 20.84
N TYR A 41 4.19 24.72 21.18
CA TYR A 41 3.84 24.44 22.57
C TYR A 41 4.80 23.43 23.25
N GLU A 42 5.51 22.62 22.47
CA GLU A 42 6.49 21.68 22.98
C GLU A 42 7.77 22.35 23.48
N GLU A 43 8.48 21.69 24.40
CA GLU A 43 9.81 22.13 24.80
C GLU A 43 10.75 22.15 23.62
N SER A 44 11.37 23.29 23.34
CA SER A 44 12.28 23.44 22.21
C SER A 44 13.26 24.60 22.40
N ASP A 45 14.35 24.58 21.64
CA ASP A 45 15.39 25.59 21.67
C ASP A 45 15.46 26.34 20.33
N GLN A 46 15.72 27.65 20.43
CA GLN A 46 16.08 28.49 19.26
C GLN A 46 17.31 29.33 19.55
N GLN A 47 17.95 29.83 18.50
CA GLN A 47 19.18 30.59 18.60
C GLN A 47 18.98 32.05 18.14
N LEU A 48 19.22 32.98 19.06
CA LEU A 48 19.32 34.40 18.78
C LEU A 48 20.79 34.77 18.57
N LEU A 49 21.09 35.37 17.43
CA LEU A 49 22.43 35.92 17.13
C LEU A 49 22.43 37.41 17.46
N ILE A 50 23.36 37.81 18.35
CA ILE A 50 23.56 39.21 18.74
C ILE A 50 24.90 39.70 18.17
N ARG A 51 24.87 40.79 17.40
CA ARG A 51 26.02 41.52 16.95
C ARG A 51 26.11 42.82 17.73
N SER A 52 27.21 43.05 18.42
CA SER A 52 27.36 44.27 19.22
C SER A 52 28.82 44.71 19.27
N THR A 53 29.07 45.98 19.04
CA THR A 53 30.36 46.61 19.26
C THR A 53 30.56 47.02 20.73
N VAL A 54 29.51 46.93 21.55
CA VAL A 54 29.50 47.29 22.99
C VAL A 54 29.10 46.08 23.84
N PRO A 55 29.56 46.02 25.12
CA PRO A 55 29.05 45.03 26.03
C PRO A 55 27.51 45.14 26.14
N TRP A 56 26.87 43.99 26.13
CA TRP A 56 25.39 43.91 26.16
C TRP A 56 24.90 43.01 27.29
N THR A 57 23.66 43.24 27.72
CA THR A 57 22.89 42.42 28.62
C THR A 57 21.56 42.08 27.99
N LEU A 58 21.00 40.89 28.35
CA LEU A 58 19.68 40.41 27.93
C LEU A 58 18.81 40.28 29.17
N ASP A 59 17.71 40.99 29.18
CA ASP A 59 16.64 40.88 30.18
C ASP A 59 15.38 40.37 29.49
N CYS A 60 14.55 39.62 30.23
CA CYS A 60 13.31 39.07 29.74
C CYS A 60 12.12 39.63 30.55
N THR A 61 11.18 40.24 29.86
CA THR A 61 9.91 40.68 30.42
C THR A 61 8.79 39.77 29.93
N TYR A 62 8.21 39.01 30.84
CA TYR A 62 7.05 38.19 30.53
C TYR A 62 5.78 39.06 30.41
N LEU A 63 5.13 39.04 29.27
CA LEU A 63 3.84 39.71 29.04
C LEU A 63 2.69 38.83 29.50
N THR A 64 2.84 37.50 29.32
CA THR A 64 1.92 36.48 29.80
C THR A 64 2.69 35.27 30.31
N GLY A 65 2.30 34.75 31.49
CA GLY A 65 3.01 33.70 32.20
C GLY A 65 4.38 34.17 32.71
N ASP A 66 5.04 33.37 33.53
CA ASP A 66 6.35 33.71 34.09
C ASP A 66 7.30 32.50 34.00
N GLY A 67 8.60 32.76 33.82
CA GLY A 67 9.66 31.75 34.00
C GLY A 67 9.67 30.62 32.98
N TRP A 68 9.05 30.82 31.81
CA TRP A 68 8.98 29.77 30.78
C TRP A 68 10.08 29.80 29.73
N LEU A 69 10.97 30.81 29.78
CA LEU A 69 12.17 30.90 28.96
C LEU A 69 13.40 30.68 29.84
N ALA A 70 14.36 29.95 29.32
CA ALA A 70 15.70 29.80 29.88
C ALA A 70 16.74 30.22 28.83
N PHE A 71 17.85 30.78 29.31
CA PHE A 71 18.91 31.29 28.46
C PHE A 71 20.24 30.68 28.87
N ASP A 72 21.07 30.28 27.90
CA ASP A 72 22.42 29.77 28.17
C ASP A 72 23.37 30.89 28.65
N LYS A 73 23.08 32.14 28.28
CA LYS A 73 23.76 33.35 28.76
C LYS A 73 22.86 34.58 28.60
N THR A 74 23.07 35.55 29.48
CA THR A 74 22.32 36.81 29.51
C THR A 74 23.19 38.06 29.32
N SER A 75 24.46 37.90 28.93
CA SER A 75 25.35 39.00 28.63
C SER A 75 26.50 38.56 27.72
N GLY A 76 27.14 39.54 27.11
CA GLY A 76 28.32 39.28 26.32
C GLY A 76 29.18 40.55 26.14
N PRO A 77 30.46 40.39 25.77
CA PRO A 77 31.36 41.53 25.49
C PRO A 77 30.94 42.21 24.17
N GLY A 78 31.39 43.47 23.99
CA GLY A 78 31.43 44.09 22.67
C GLY A 78 32.58 43.50 21.84
N ASP A 79 32.40 43.42 20.54
CA ASP A 79 33.37 42.82 19.63
C ASP A 79 33.29 43.51 18.26
N GLU A 80 33.84 44.67 18.11
CA GLU A 80 33.84 45.48 16.87
C GLU A 80 32.65 45.19 15.88
N GLY A 81 31.61 44.49 16.32
CA GLY A 81 30.39 44.12 15.56
C GLY A 81 30.57 43.07 14.47
N ILE A 82 31.74 42.46 14.35
CA ILE A 82 32.08 41.54 13.26
C ILE A 82 31.59 40.11 13.57
N VAL A 83 31.67 39.67 14.82
CA VAL A 83 31.28 38.31 15.23
C VAL A 83 29.90 38.30 15.88
N SER A 84 29.02 37.41 15.42
CA SER A 84 27.72 37.20 16.04
C SER A 84 27.88 36.28 17.26
N GLN A 85 27.44 36.76 18.41
CA GLN A 85 27.37 35.98 19.64
C GLN A 85 26.04 35.26 19.68
N ARG A 86 26.09 33.96 19.93
CA ARG A 86 24.90 33.09 19.95
C ARG A 86 24.36 33.02 21.37
N VAL A 87 23.05 33.25 21.52
CA VAL A 87 22.29 32.96 22.73
C VAL A 87 21.28 31.85 22.41
N THR A 88 21.35 30.75 23.15
CA THR A 88 20.36 29.69 23.06
C THR A 88 19.21 30.03 24.00
N ILE A 89 18.00 30.10 23.44
CA ILE A 89 16.77 30.39 24.15
C ILE A 89 15.95 29.11 24.16
N LYS A 90 15.71 28.57 25.35
CA LYS A 90 14.90 27.38 25.57
C LYS A 90 13.53 27.79 26.06
N ALA A 91 12.47 27.39 25.35
CA ALA A 91 11.09 27.49 25.79
C ALA A 91 10.66 26.18 26.44
N LEU A 92 10.13 26.27 27.66
CA LEU A 92 9.56 25.11 28.37
C LEU A 92 8.21 24.73 27.76
N HIS A 93 7.81 23.47 27.92
CA HIS A 93 6.51 22.97 27.46
C HIS A 93 5.36 23.88 27.95
N ASN A 94 4.50 24.29 27.03
CA ASN A 94 3.28 25.06 27.33
C ASN A 94 2.08 24.12 27.44
N THR A 95 1.38 24.16 28.55
CA THR A 95 0.13 23.43 28.79
C THR A 95 -1.07 24.37 28.91
N GLY A 96 -0.84 25.67 28.72
CA GLY A 96 -1.82 26.72 28.85
C GLY A 96 -2.11 27.44 27.54
N VAL A 97 -2.67 28.64 27.62
CA VAL A 97 -2.89 29.52 26.48
C VAL A 97 -1.57 29.99 25.87
N GLU A 98 -1.65 30.57 24.69
CA GLU A 98 -0.53 31.26 24.07
C GLU A 98 0.14 32.24 25.05
N ARG A 99 1.47 32.23 25.08
CA ARG A 99 2.22 33.10 25.98
C ARG A 99 3.29 33.89 25.23
N THR A 100 3.53 35.10 25.71
CA THR A 100 4.39 36.07 25.06
C THR A 100 5.37 36.68 26.05
N ALA A 101 6.60 36.91 25.62
CA ALA A 101 7.62 37.64 26.35
C ALA A 101 8.33 38.63 25.41
N GLU A 102 8.94 39.64 25.98
CA GLU A 102 9.79 40.61 25.29
C GLU A 102 11.21 40.49 25.85
N LEU A 103 12.16 40.21 24.96
CA LEU A 103 13.58 40.22 25.31
C LEU A 103 14.12 41.63 25.03
N HIS A 104 14.79 42.22 26.03
CA HIS A 104 15.50 43.46 25.93
C HIS A 104 17.01 43.20 25.90
N ILE A 105 17.63 43.49 24.78
CA ILE A 105 19.08 43.44 24.64
C ILE A 105 19.59 44.87 24.71
N THR A 106 20.26 45.19 25.80
CA THR A 106 20.68 46.57 26.11
C THR A 106 22.19 46.71 26.17
N GLY A 107 22.71 47.87 25.77
CA GLY A 107 24.15 48.18 25.85
C GLY A 107 24.43 49.58 25.32
N ALA A 108 25.19 50.38 26.06
CA ALA A 108 25.63 51.75 25.67
C ALA A 108 24.49 52.66 25.15
N GLY A 109 23.29 52.56 25.74
CA GLY A 109 22.10 53.34 25.35
C GLY A 109 21.24 52.72 24.24
N PHE A 110 21.62 51.57 23.68
CA PHE A 110 20.77 50.78 22.82
C PHE A 110 19.79 49.91 23.64
N ASP A 111 18.57 49.77 23.16
CA ASP A 111 17.57 48.82 23.62
C ASP A 111 16.96 48.14 22.40
N ARG A 112 17.42 46.92 22.12
CA ARG A 112 16.90 46.09 21.04
C ARG A 112 15.88 45.12 21.62
N LYS A 113 14.68 45.14 21.07
CA LYS A 113 13.56 44.30 21.49
C LYS A 113 13.37 43.12 20.53
N VAL A 114 13.15 41.93 21.09
CA VAL A 114 12.77 40.72 20.35
C VAL A 114 11.54 40.14 21.04
N THR A 115 10.44 40.05 20.32
CA THR A 115 9.21 39.40 20.79
C THR A 115 9.39 37.86 20.75
N VAL A 116 8.97 37.18 21.79
CA VAL A 116 8.94 35.72 21.83
C VAL A 116 7.52 35.27 22.06
N VAL A 117 6.99 34.47 21.15
CA VAL A 117 5.64 33.90 21.22
C VAL A 117 5.74 32.39 21.32
N GLN A 118 5.00 31.79 22.22
CA GLN A 118 4.85 30.34 22.25
C GLN A 118 3.38 29.96 22.10
N GLU A 119 3.11 29.02 21.19
CA GLU A 119 1.76 28.52 20.88
C GLU A 119 1.01 28.03 22.10
N ASP A 120 -0.32 28.14 22.02
CA ASP A 120 -1.28 27.49 22.92
C ASP A 120 -1.06 25.98 22.95
N GLY A 121 -0.82 25.44 24.13
CA GLY A 121 -0.61 24.01 24.39
C GLY A 121 -1.78 23.31 25.10
N GLN A 122 -2.94 23.95 25.17
CA GLN A 122 -4.11 23.34 25.81
C GLN A 122 -4.60 22.13 25.02
N VAL A 123 -5.18 21.16 25.73
CA VAL A 123 -5.86 20.02 25.12
C VAL A 123 -6.89 20.52 24.10
N ARG A 124 -6.89 19.90 22.94
CA ARG A 124 -7.85 20.14 21.85
C ARG A 124 -8.70 18.92 21.62
N ILE A 125 -9.95 19.13 21.28
CA ILE A 125 -10.82 18.11 20.71
C ILE A 125 -10.79 18.30 19.19
N ASP A 126 -10.15 17.36 18.51
CA ASP A 126 -9.90 17.44 17.07
C ASP A 126 -11.12 16.99 16.26
N GLY A 127 -11.99 16.17 16.85
CA GLY A 127 -13.24 15.73 16.24
C GLY A 127 -13.98 14.68 17.08
N VAL A 128 -15.22 14.47 16.70
CA VAL A 128 -16.06 13.40 17.26
C VAL A 128 -16.71 12.66 16.11
N GLU A 129 -16.60 11.33 16.10
CA GLU A 129 -17.13 10.47 15.05
C GLU A 129 -17.74 9.19 15.63
N LEU A 130 -18.49 8.45 14.82
CA LEU A 130 -18.94 7.11 15.13
C LEU A 130 -17.98 6.10 14.51
N GLU A 131 -17.39 5.26 15.33
CA GLU A 131 -16.67 4.05 14.88
C GLU A 131 -17.63 2.87 14.93
N GLY A 132 -17.65 2.06 13.86
CA GLY A 132 -18.54 0.90 13.74
C GLY A 132 -19.86 1.20 13.03
N ASP A 133 -20.79 0.29 13.12
CA ASP A 133 -22.08 0.35 12.45
C ASP A 133 -23.23 -0.16 13.32
N MET A 134 -24.48 0.06 12.89
CA MET A 134 -25.68 -0.32 13.62
C MET A 134 -26.64 -1.02 12.64
N ALA A 135 -26.81 -2.34 12.83
CA ALA A 135 -27.76 -3.13 12.05
C ALA A 135 -29.05 -3.38 12.84
N LYS A 136 -30.18 -3.19 12.16
CA LYS A 136 -31.50 -3.46 12.76
C LYS A 136 -31.61 -4.94 13.19
N ASP A 137 -32.20 -5.16 14.36
CA ASP A 137 -32.45 -6.47 14.98
C ASP A 137 -31.15 -7.25 15.33
N GLU A 138 -29.96 -6.60 15.28
CA GLU A 138 -28.70 -7.17 15.72
C GLU A 138 -28.16 -6.41 16.95
N PRO A 139 -27.56 -7.10 17.94
CA PRO A 139 -26.83 -6.41 19.00
C PRO A 139 -25.67 -5.59 18.42
N VAL A 140 -25.53 -4.35 18.88
CA VAL A 140 -24.42 -3.49 18.49
C VAL A 140 -23.13 -3.99 19.14
N GLU A 141 -22.09 -4.18 18.35
CA GLU A 141 -20.79 -4.68 18.77
C GLU A 141 -19.68 -3.78 18.24
N LYS A 142 -18.67 -3.51 19.07
CA LYS A 142 -17.49 -2.70 18.69
C LYS A 142 -17.86 -1.35 18.02
N THR A 143 -18.95 -0.74 18.47
CA THR A 143 -19.43 0.56 17.99
C THR A 143 -19.26 1.60 19.10
N TYR A 144 -18.63 2.71 18.79
CA TYR A 144 -18.22 3.71 19.76
C TYR A 144 -18.45 5.12 19.23
N ILE A 145 -18.87 6.03 20.12
CA ILE A 145 -18.61 7.45 19.92
C ILE A 145 -17.14 7.68 20.26
N ALA A 146 -16.34 8.04 19.28
CA ALA A 146 -14.92 8.29 19.37
C ALA A 146 -14.67 9.80 19.43
N VAL A 147 -14.03 10.27 20.49
CA VAL A 147 -13.62 11.66 20.68
C VAL A 147 -12.10 11.72 20.47
N ASN A 148 -11.69 12.28 19.35
CA ASN A 148 -10.27 12.45 19.01
C ASN A 148 -9.74 13.69 19.73
N TYR A 149 -8.61 13.56 20.41
CA TYR A 149 -7.98 14.65 21.14
C TYR A 149 -6.48 14.73 20.86
N SER A 150 -5.92 15.91 21.13
CA SER A 150 -4.48 16.16 21.04
C SER A 150 -4.00 17.10 22.15
N ARG A 151 -2.69 17.17 22.33
CA ARG A 151 -2.00 18.04 23.32
C ARG A 151 -2.29 17.72 24.78
N ALA A 152 -2.73 16.51 25.10
CA ALA A 152 -2.90 16.09 26.48
C ALA A 152 -1.53 15.91 27.16
N VAL A 153 -1.41 16.28 28.43
CA VAL A 153 -0.22 16.02 29.25
C VAL A 153 -0.26 14.65 29.92
N GLY A 154 -1.42 14.02 29.91
CA GLY A 154 -1.69 12.74 30.54
C GLY A 154 -2.22 12.86 31.97
N GLY A 155 -3.25 12.09 32.24
CA GLY A 155 -3.95 12.11 33.53
C GLY A 155 -5.12 13.06 33.63
N GLU A 156 -5.36 13.92 32.63
CA GLU A 156 -6.55 14.75 32.58
C GLU A 156 -7.81 13.89 32.39
N LYS A 157 -8.91 14.34 32.94
CA LYS A 157 -10.19 13.65 32.88
C LYS A 157 -11.13 14.33 31.93
N LEU A 158 -11.45 13.61 30.85
CA LEU A 158 -12.43 14.04 29.84
C LEU A 158 -13.78 13.44 30.14
N THR A 159 -14.76 14.27 30.43
CA THR A 159 -16.15 13.83 30.57
C THR A 159 -16.85 13.92 29.23
N VAL A 160 -17.42 12.82 28.77
CA VAL A 160 -18.17 12.73 27.52
C VAL A 160 -19.62 12.41 27.83
N THR A 161 -20.51 13.28 27.39
CA THR A 161 -21.96 13.15 27.64
C THR A 161 -22.70 13.11 26.30
N PRO A 162 -22.87 11.92 25.70
CA PRO A 162 -23.66 11.75 24.50
C PRO A 162 -25.15 11.71 24.80
N THR A 163 -25.95 12.26 23.91
CA THR A 163 -27.40 12.08 23.84
C THR A 163 -27.78 11.52 22.49
N LEU A 164 -28.85 10.72 22.44
CA LEU A 164 -29.25 9.95 21.30
C LEU A 164 -30.68 10.34 20.88
N SER A 165 -30.91 10.48 19.58
CA SER A 165 -32.22 10.80 19.00
C SER A 165 -32.28 10.34 17.53
N GLY A 166 -33.48 10.37 16.92
CA GLY A 166 -33.72 9.94 15.54
C GLY A 166 -34.55 8.67 15.48
N GLU A 167 -35.15 8.40 14.33
CA GLU A 167 -36.04 7.23 14.14
C GLU A 167 -35.31 5.90 14.31
N GLY A 168 -34.01 5.82 13.92
CA GLY A 168 -33.19 4.63 14.05
C GLY A 168 -32.61 4.39 15.44
N SER A 169 -32.91 5.25 16.42
CA SER A 169 -32.29 5.18 17.76
C SER A 169 -33.00 4.25 18.76
N ASP A 170 -34.18 3.74 18.42
CA ASP A 170 -34.96 2.88 19.30
C ASP A 170 -34.20 1.58 19.60
N GLY A 171 -34.05 1.26 20.89
CA GLY A 171 -33.33 0.08 21.36
C GLY A 171 -31.82 0.30 21.53
N LEU A 172 -31.30 1.49 21.17
CA LEU A 172 -29.91 1.87 21.38
C LEU A 172 -29.71 2.66 22.67
N SER A 173 -28.54 2.60 23.23
CA SER A 173 -28.12 3.43 24.36
C SER A 173 -26.62 3.73 24.28
N VAL A 174 -26.25 4.88 24.82
CA VAL A 174 -24.87 5.28 25.03
C VAL A 174 -24.76 5.96 26.39
N ALA A 175 -23.88 5.49 27.24
CA ALA A 175 -23.73 6.07 28.59
C ALA A 175 -22.73 7.23 28.56
N ALA A 176 -23.01 8.25 29.37
CA ALA A 176 -22.01 9.25 29.72
C ALA A 176 -20.87 8.60 30.51
N GLY A 177 -19.64 9.06 30.31
CA GLY A 177 -18.49 8.51 30.99
C GLY A 177 -17.34 9.50 31.12
N GLU A 178 -16.39 9.16 32.00
CA GLU A 178 -15.14 9.87 32.20
C GLU A 178 -13.99 9.02 31.69
N VAL A 179 -13.12 9.59 30.86
CA VAL A 179 -11.93 8.93 30.32
C VAL A 179 -10.70 9.71 30.79
N THR A 180 -9.70 9.01 31.31
CA THR A 180 -8.39 9.58 31.60
C THR A 180 -7.59 9.62 30.31
N LEU A 181 -7.09 10.79 29.94
CA LEU A 181 -6.32 11.00 28.73
C LEU A 181 -4.89 10.51 28.89
N ASP A 182 -4.38 9.88 27.86
CA ASP A 182 -2.94 9.63 27.72
C ASP A 182 -2.23 10.88 27.21
N ALA A 183 -0.93 10.98 27.45
CA ALA A 183 -0.13 12.11 26.97
C ALA A 183 -0.07 12.14 25.42
N GLY A 184 -0.16 13.33 24.85
CA GLY A 184 -0.14 13.55 23.40
C GLY A 184 -1.52 13.52 22.76
N SER A 185 -1.65 12.75 21.69
CA SER A 185 -2.91 12.56 20.96
C SER A 185 -3.50 11.19 21.25
N GLY A 186 -4.82 11.09 21.24
CA GLY A 186 -5.51 9.83 21.50
C GLY A 186 -7.00 9.88 21.16
N VAL A 187 -7.70 8.80 21.50
CA VAL A 187 -9.12 8.62 21.25
C VAL A 187 -9.84 8.15 22.51
N ALA A 188 -10.79 8.94 22.99
CA ALA A 188 -11.69 8.55 24.07
C ALA A 188 -12.95 7.92 23.48
N ARG A 189 -13.25 6.65 23.86
CA ARG A 189 -14.35 5.87 23.29
C ARG A 189 -15.47 5.62 24.26
N MET A 190 -16.70 5.98 23.87
CA MET A 190 -17.93 5.66 24.59
C MET A 190 -18.69 4.58 23.83
N ALA A 191 -18.89 3.43 24.45
CA ALA A 191 -19.57 2.31 23.80
C ALA A 191 -21.05 2.63 23.51
N VAL A 192 -21.46 2.42 22.27
CA VAL A 192 -22.87 2.32 21.88
C VAL A 192 -23.31 0.88 22.11
N THR A 193 -24.43 0.69 22.77
CA THR A 193 -24.95 -0.63 23.17
C THR A 193 -26.42 -0.76 22.83
N GLY A 194 -26.93 -1.99 22.87
CA GLY A 194 -28.32 -2.29 22.62
C GLY A 194 -28.57 -3.00 21.31
N THR A 195 -29.83 -3.12 20.92
CA THR A 195 -30.28 -3.73 19.67
C THR A 195 -31.27 -2.77 19.02
N PRO A 196 -30.92 -2.12 17.91
CA PRO A 196 -31.85 -1.20 17.28
C PRO A 196 -33.03 -1.94 16.67
N THR A 197 -34.24 -1.43 16.89
CA THR A 197 -35.49 -2.07 16.45
C THR A 197 -36.15 -1.37 15.27
N THR A 198 -35.70 -0.17 14.94
CA THR A 198 -36.23 0.65 13.85
C THR A 198 -35.15 1.05 12.87
N PHE A 199 -35.54 1.32 11.63
CA PHE A 199 -34.66 1.93 10.64
C PHE A 199 -34.69 3.44 10.76
N GLY A 200 -33.67 4.08 10.27
CA GLY A 200 -33.63 5.52 10.08
C GLY A 200 -32.40 6.20 10.64
N GLU A 201 -32.42 7.51 10.57
CA GLU A 201 -31.34 8.35 11.05
C GLU A 201 -31.16 8.19 12.58
N VAL A 202 -29.91 8.14 12.98
CA VAL A 202 -29.46 8.19 14.36
C VAL A 202 -28.59 9.44 14.51
N LEU A 203 -29.00 10.35 15.40
CA LEU A 203 -28.27 11.57 15.71
C LEU A 203 -27.72 11.50 17.13
N PHE A 204 -26.38 11.50 17.23
CA PHE A 204 -25.68 11.68 18.50
C PHE A 204 -25.34 13.16 18.68
N LYS A 205 -25.70 13.75 19.83
CA LYS A 205 -25.21 15.05 20.28
C LYS A 205 -24.27 14.81 21.46
N VAL A 206 -23.01 15.16 21.30
CA VAL A 206 -21.94 14.81 22.22
C VAL A 206 -21.37 16.08 22.84
N ALA A 207 -21.66 16.30 24.11
CA ALA A 207 -21.01 17.32 24.92
C ALA A 207 -19.72 16.72 25.51
N VAL A 208 -18.66 17.50 25.50
CA VAL A 208 -17.36 17.11 26.01
C VAL A 208 -16.88 18.18 26.99
N GLU A 209 -16.42 17.76 28.16
CA GLU A 209 -15.93 18.67 29.21
C GLU A 209 -14.55 18.22 29.70
N LEU A 210 -13.67 19.18 29.93
CA LEU A 210 -12.33 18.96 30.48
C LEU A 210 -12.10 20.02 31.58
N GLY A 211 -12.24 19.61 32.83
CA GLY A 211 -12.26 20.55 33.94
C GLY A 211 -13.38 21.58 33.78
N ASP A 212 -13.03 22.85 33.76
CA ASP A 212 -14.00 23.95 33.61
C ASP A 212 -14.30 24.31 32.14
N LYS A 213 -13.73 23.59 31.19
CA LYS A 213 -13.88 23.82 29.74
C LYS A 213 -14.92 22.91 29.15
N SER A 214 -15.79 23.49 28.32
CA SER A 214 -16.79 22.76 27.53
C SER A 214 -16.50 22.90 26.05
N PHE A 215 -16.64 21.78 25.33
CA PHE A 215 -16.46 21.68 23.88
C PHE A 215 -17.75 21.15 23.26
N GLY A 216 -18.07 21.62 22.07
CA GLY A 216 -19.27 21.19 21.36
C GLY A 216 -20.55 21.93 21.77
N PRO A 217 -21.75 21.31 21.74
CA PRO A 217 -21.96 19.90 21.40
C PRO A 217 -21.62 19.57 19.94
N TYR A 218 -21.01 18.42 19.72
CA TYR A 218 -20.75 17.87 18.40
C TYR A 218 -21.95 17.07 17.93
N GLU A 219 -22.29 17.17 16.65
CA GLU A 219 -23.36 16.36 16.04
C GLU A 219 -22.72 15.28 15.14
N VAL A 220 -23.01 14.01 15.47
CA VAL A 220 -22.60 12.85 14.69
C VAL A 220 -23.83 12.18 14.13
N LYS A 221 -23.95 12.12 12.82
CA LYS A 221 -25.06 11.49 12.12
C LYS A 221 -24.67 10.12 11.62
N SER A 222 -25.55 9.17 11.81
CA SER A 222 -25.45 7.81 11.29
C SER A 222 -26.83 7.28 10.97
N GLU A 223 -26.96 6.02 10.62
CA GLU A 223 -28.24 5.37 10.36
C GLU A 223 -28.24 3.93 10.87
N THR A 224 -29.42 3.48 11.26
CA THR A 224 -29.70 2.04 11.46
C THR A 224 -30.27 1.46 10.19
N ALA A 225 -29.62 0.43 9.67
CA ALA A 225 -29.94 -0.18 8.39
C ALA A 225 -29.98 -1.73 8.46
N ASN A 226 -30.47 -2.37 7.41
CA ASN A 226 -30.29 -3.82 7.27
C ASN A 226 -28.83 -4.14 6.94
N ARG A 227 -28.33 -5.21 7.54
CA ARG A 227 -27.01 -5.73 7.18
C ARG A 227 -27.11 -6.71 6.01
N MET A 228 -26.15 -6.67 5.11
CA MET A 228 -26.00 -7.70 4.10
C MET A 228 -25.58 -9.03 4.71
N ALA A 229 -25.96 -10.14 4.09
CA ALA A 229 -25.46 -11.45 4.49
C ALA A 229 -23.95 -11.55 4.18
N ALA A 230 -23.19 -12.08 5.13
CA ALA A 230 -21.77 -12.34 4.94
C ALA A 230 -21.56 -13.44 3.88
N PRO A 231 -20.46 -13.38 3.12
CA PRO A 231 -20.06 -14.50 2.26
C PRO A 231 -19.86 -15.79 3.10
N THR A 232 -20.14 -16.94 2.50
CA THR A 232 -19.94 -18.26 3.11
C THR A 232 -18.90 -19.06 2.34
N GLY A 233 -18.48 -20.20 2.86
CA GLY A 233 -17.63 -21.15 2.15
C GLY A 233 -16.25 -20.61 1.77
N LEU A 234 -15.69 -19.68 2.56
CA LEU A 234 -14.35 -19.15 2.33
C LEU A 234 -13.29 -20.23 2.53
N TYR A 235 -12.43 -20.44 1.54
CA TYR A 235 -11.32 -21.39 1.61
C TYR A 235 -10.12 -20.98 0.73
N VAL A 236 -8.98 -21.62 0.98
CA VAL A 236 -7.79 -21.49 0.15
C VAL A 236 -7.92 -22.37 -1.08
N PHE A 237 -8.06 -21.78 -2.25
CA PHE A 237 -8.09 -22.55 -3.50
C PHE A 237 -6.68 -23.06 -3.88
N ARG A 238 -5.67 -22.18 -3.75
CA ARG A 238 -4.26 -22.50 -3.99
C ARG A 238 -3.37 -21.57 -3.17
N ALA A 239 -2.21 -22.07 -2.76
CA ALA A 239 -1.11 -21.26 -2.26
C ALA A 239 0.19 -21.65 -2.96
N ASP A 240 0.98 -20.64 -3.35
CA ASP A 240 2.33 -20.78 -3.87
C ASP A 240 3.31 -19.93 -3.05
N SER A 241 4.59 -19.85 -3.43
CA SER A 241 5.59 -19.14 -2.61
C SER A 241 5.32 -17.64 -2.51
N HIS A 242 4.77 -17.03 -3.55
CA HIS A 242 4.54 -15.58 -3.61
C HIS A 242 3.10 -15.18 -3.91
N GLU A 243 2.20 -16.15 -4.01
CA GLU A 243 0.80 -15.89 -4.27
C GLU A 243 -0.13 -16.83 -3.52
N ILE A 244 -1.34 -16.36 -3.28
CA ILE A 244 -2.46 -17.16 -2.80
C ILE A 244 -3.68 -16.92 -3.69
N ILE A 245 -4.51 -17.94 -3.81
CA ILE A 245 -5.82 -17.83 -4.47
C ILE A 245 -6.88 -18.19 -3.44
N MET A 246 -7.70 -17.21 -3.12
CA MET A 246 -8.82 -17.35 -2.18
C MET A 246 -10.13 -17.46 -2.94
N GLU A 247 -11.02 -18.30 -2.44
CA GLU A 247 -12.35 -18.48 -3.01
C GLU A 247 -13.41 -18.58 -1.91
N TRP A 248 -14.61 -18.08 -2.19
CA TRP A 248 -15.79 -18.22 -1.33
C TRP A 248 -17.02 -18.57 -2.14
N ASP A 249 -18.07 -18.99 -1.48
CA ASP A 249 -19.30 -19.41 -2.15
C ASP A 249 -19.89 -18.28 -2.98
N ASN A 250 -20.35 -18.67 -4.14
CA ASN A 250 -21.12 -17.81 -4.99
C ASN A 250 -22.54 -17.67 -4.45
N ASP A 251 -22.92 -16.46 -4.16
CA ASP A 251 -24.31 -16.12 -4.04
C ASP A 251 -24.98 -16.20 -5.45
N HIS A 252 -25.71 -17.27 -5.71
CA HIS A 252 -26.42 -17.50 -6.96
C HIS A 252 -27.61 -16.55 -7.19
N SER A 253 -27.67 -15.44 -6.46
CA SER A 253 -28.65 -14.38 -6.67
C SER A 253 -28.61 -13.88 -8.11
N PRO A 254 -29.76 -13.59 -8.75
CA PRO A 254 -29.84 -13.00 -10.08
C PRO A 254 -29.34 -11.55 -10.13
N VAL A 255 -28.94 -10.98 -8.99
CA VAL A 255 -28.38 -9.63 -8.90
C VAL A 255 -27.01 -9.60 -9.57
N ARG A 256 -26.88 -8.74 -10.57
CA ARG A 256 -25.76 -8.71 -11.48
C ARG A 256 -24.57 -7.90 -10.99
N THR A 257 -24.77 -6.91 -10.13
CA THR A 257 -23.72 -6.06 -9.59
C THR A 257 -23.45 -6.46 -8.14
N ARG A 258 -22.18 -6.69 -7.81
CA ARG A 258 -21.77 -7.13 -6.47
C ARG A 258 -20.49 -6.45 -6.07
N LYS A 259 -20.41 -6.05 -4.82
CA LYS A 259 -19.25 -5.40 -4.24
C LYS A 259 -18.78 -6.17 -3.02
N TRP A 260 -17.49 -6.45 -2.97
CA TRP A 260 -16.82 -7.06 -1.82
C TRP A 260 -15.65 -6.20 -1.36
N ALA A 261 -15.38 -6.27 -0.08
CA ALA A 261 -14.11 -5.85 0.48
C ALA A 261 -13.45 -7.06 1.12
N TRP A 262 -12.14 -7.20 0.95
CA TRP A 262 -11.36 -8.22 1.62
C TRP A 262 -10.11 -7.62 2.25
N GLN A 263 -9.60 -8.31 3.25
CA GLN A 263 -8.35 -7.98 3.92
C GLN A 263 -7.50 -9.22 4.11
N LEU A 264 -6.20 -9.05 3.95
CA LEU A 264 -5.16 -9.98 4.30
C LEU A 264 -4.40 -9.41 5.49
N LEU A 265 -4.35 -10.15 6.59
CA LEU A 265 -3.77 -9.72 7.85
C LEU A 265 -2.50 -10.54 8.15
N ASP A 266 -1.62 -9.97 8.97
CA ASP A 266 -0.36 -10.61 9.40
C ASP A 266 -0.53 -11.59 10.57
N SER A 267 -1.64 -11.53 11.28
CA SER A 267 -1.94 -12.37 12.44
C SER A 267 -3.45 -12.56 12.64
N ASP A 268 -3.83 -13.40 13.59
CA ASP A 268 -5.22 -13.59 14.04
C ASP A 268 -5.59 -12.76 15.28
N ALA A 269 -4.71 -11.88 15.71
CA ALA A 269 -4.94 -11.01 16.86
C ALA A 269 -5.98 -9.91 16.54
N ASP A 270 -6.63 -9.38 17.57
CA ASP A 270 -7.63 -8.31 17.42
C ASP A 270 -7.02 -7.00 16.85
N ASP A 271 -5.72 -6.79 17.05
CA ASP A 271 -4.92 -5.67 16.58
C ASP A 271 -4.02 -6.01 15.38
N ALA A 272 -4.33 -7.10 14.66
CA ALA A 272 -3.57 -7.55 13.51
C ALA A 272 -3.35 -6.46 12.47
N GLY A 273 -2.13 -6.36 11.96
CA GLY A 273 -1.78 -5.45 10.88
C GLY A 273 -2.41 -5.85 9.55
N VAL A 274 -2.94 -4.88 8.81
CA VAL A 274 -3.45 -5.11 7.45
C VAL A 274 -2.27 -5.11 6.48
N VAL A 275 -1.95 -6.28 5.95
CA VAL A 275 -0.90 -6.47 4.92
C VAL A 275 -1.39 -5.97 3.56
N ARG A 276 -2.63 -6.35 3.20
CA ARG A 276 -3.30 -5.95 1.95
C ARG A 276 -4.79 -5.81 2.20
N GLU A 277 -5.40 -4.86 1.52
CA GLU A 277 -6.86 -4.76 1.47
C GLU A 277 -7.31 -4.28 0.09
N PHE A 278 -8.52 -4.63 -0.30
CA PHE A 278 -9.07 -4.25 -1.57
C PHE A 278 -10.60 -4.24 -1.54
N THR A 279 -11.18 -3.25 -2.20
CA THR A 279 -12.62 -3.20 -2.46
C THR A 279 -12.84 -3.40 -3.96
N TYR A 280 -13.74 -4.30 -4.30
CA TYR A 280 -13.96 -4.74 -5.66
C TYR A 280 -15.45 -4.76 -6.00
N GLU A 281 -15.80 -4.13 -7.11
CA GLU A 281 -17.16 -4.16 -7.65
C GLU A 281 -17.18 -4.83 -9.02
N VAL A 282 -18.03 -5.83 -9.16
CA VAL A 282 -18.31 -6.50 -10.44
C VAL A 282 -19.60 -5.97 -11.00
N ASN A 283 -19.53 -5.46 -12.21
CA ASN A 283 -20.73 -5.18 -12.99
C ASN A 283 -20.87 -6.25 -14.07
N SER A 284 -21.86 -7.12 -13.91
CA SER A 284 -22.10 -8.24 -14.84
C SER A 284 -22.79 -7.85 -16.15
N ASN A 285 -22.92 -6.55 -16.45
CA ASN A 285 -23.42 -6.16 -17.77
C ASN A 285 -22.52 -6.64 -18.92
N ASP A 286 -21.26 -6.99 -18.64
CA ASP A 286 -20.34 -7.66 -19.56
C ASP A 286 -20.54 -9.18 -19.60
N ASP A 287 -21.35 -9.74 -18.70
CA ASP A 287 -21.53 -11.17 -18.54
C ASP A 287 -22.71 -11.68 -19.38
N LYS A 288 -22.43 -12.04 -20.58
CA LYS A 288 -23.32 -12.89 -21.37
C LYS A 288 -23.37 -14.33 -20.87
N ASN A 289 -22.63 -14.66 -19.79
CA ASN A 289 -22.54 -16.01 -19.27
C ASN A 289 -22.62 -16.01 -17.74
N PRO A 290 -23.74 -16.48 -17.14
CA PRO A 290 -23.93 -16.52 -15.70
C PRO A 290 -23.00 -17.52 -14.96
N LYS A 291 -22.07 -18.18 -15.67
CA LYS A 291 -21.12 -19.13 -15.13
C LYS A 291 -19.83 -18.49 -14.58
N TYR A 292 -19.57 -17.25 -14.90
CA TYR A 292 -18.36 -16.55 -14.40
C TYR A 292 -18.66 -15.89 -13.08
N VAL A 293 -18.20 -16.52 -12.04
CA VAL A 293 -18.44 -16.11 -10.68
C VAL A 293 -17.16 -15.48 -10.14
N TYR A 294 -17.25 -14.22 -9.85
CA TYR A 294 -16.16 -13.35 -9.43
C TYR A 294 -15.86 -13.42 -7.92
N ASN A 295 -15.86 -14.63 -7.38
CA ASN A 295 -15.64 -14.94 -5.98
C ASN A 295 -14.28 -15.61 -5.72
N ARG A 296 -13.38 -15.56 -6.69
CA ARG A 296 -12.03 -16.10 -6.60
C ARG A 296 -11.03 -15.00 -6.88
N PHE A 297 -10.10 -14.77 -5.95
CA PHE A 297 -9.09 -13.72 -6.04
C PHE A 297 -7.69 -14.28 -5.94
N ILE A 298 -6.80 -13.75 -6.77
CA ILE A 298 -5.36 -13.96 -6.71
C ILE A 298 -4.75 -12.79 -5.98
N ILE A 299 -3.93 -13.07 -4.99
CA ILE A 299 -3.16 -12.09 -4.22
C ILE A 299 -1.69 -12.46 -4.34
N GLY A 300 -0.94 -11.63 -5.03
CA GLY A 300 0.48 -11.84 -5.29
C GLY A 300 1.40 -10.95 -4.43
N ALA A 301 2.70 -11.04 -4.68
CA ALA A 301 3.75 -10.30 -3.99
C ALA A 301 3.74 -10.53 -2.46
N LEU A 302 3.55 -11.77 -2.06
CA LEU A 302 3.60 -12.23 -0.67
C LEU A 302 4.97 -12.80 -0.34
N ASP A 303 5.33 -12.77 0.94
CA ASP A 303 6.55 -13.39 1.43
C ASP A 303 6.40 -14.91 1.49
N PRO A 304 7.41 -15.68 1.09
CA PRO A 304 7.36 -17.14 1.12
C PRO A 304 7.41 -17.69 2.54
N GLY A 305 6.82 -18.86 2.73
CA GLY A 305 6.77 -19.56 4.01
C GLY A 305 6.04 -18.79 5.12
N THR A 306 5.22 -17.82 4.75
CA THR A 306 4.56 -16.88 5.69
C THR A 306 3.08 -17.20 5.81
N THR A 307 2.58 -17.20 7.04
CA THR A 307 1.15 -17.39 7.30
C THR A 307 0.46 -16.04 7.35
N TYR A 308 -0.60 -15.92 6.59
CA TYR A 308 -1.50 -14.79 6.53
C TYR A 308 -2.91 -15.22 6.91
N TYR A 309 -3.76 -14.24 7.21
CA TYR A 309 -5.16 -14.47 7.59
C TYR A 309 -6.06 -13.64 6.69
N PHE A 310 -6.88 -14.31 5.92
CA PHE A 310 -7.78 -13.67 4.96
C PHE A 310 -9.20 -13.60 5.49
N ARG A 311 -9.88 -12.49 5.23
CA ARG A 311 -11.31 -12.32 5.46
C ARG A 311 -11.96 -11.49 4.36
N VAL A 312 -13.24 -11.70 4.14
CA VAL A 312 -14.03 -11.01 3.12
C VAL A 312 -15.38 -10.59 3.68
N LYS A 313 -15.92 -9.48 3.19
CA LYS A 313 -17.29 -9.03 3.47
C LYS A 313 -17.99 -8.60 2.20
N ARG A 314 -19.31 -8.65 2.21
CA ARG A 314 -20.18 -8.10 1.18
C ARG A 314 -20.45 -6.62 1.48
N CYS A 315 -20.32 -5.77 0.47
CA CYS A 315 -20.68 -4.35 0.54
C CYS A 315 -21.90 -4.06 -0.36
N PRO A 316 -22.74 -3.08 -0.02
CA PRO A 316 -23.81 -2.63 -0.92
C PRO A 316 -23.23 -2.06 -2.21
N SER A 317 -23.89 -2.35 -3.34
CA SER A 317 -23.55 -1.78 -4.65
C SER A 317 -24.50 -0.64 -4.98
N GLU A 318 -23.93 0.48 -5.43
CA GLU A 318 -24.72 1.65 -5.79
C GLU A 318 -25.67 1.35 -6.99
N GLY A 319 -26.90 1.81 -6.90
CA GLY A 319 -27.90 1.62 -7.94
C GLY A 319 -28.50 0.20 -8.02
N VAL A 320 -28.15 -0.69 -7.09
CA VAL A 320 -28.77 -2.01 -6.96
C VAL A 320 -29.93 -1.94 -5.96
N ALA A 321 -31.15 -2.15 -6.45
CA ALA A 321 -32.37 -2.01 -5.63
C ALA A 321 -32.36 -2.91 -4.38
N ASP A 322 -31.85 -4.15 -4.51
CA ASP A 322 -31.77 -5.09 -3.39
C ASP A 322 -30.73 -4.71 -2.34
N ASP A 323 -29.79 -3.84 -2.68
CA ASP A 323 -28.73 -3.37 -1.77
C ASP A 323 -29.06 -2.01 -1.14
N ALA A 324 -30.11 -1.34 -1.65
CA ALA A 324 -30.52 -0.01 -1.20
C ALA A 324 -30.86 0.01 0.28
N GLY A 325 -30.29 0.94 1.02
CA GLY A 325 -30.51 1.07 2.47
C GLY A 325 -29.92 -0.06 3.30
N LYS A 326 -28.95 -0.81 2.76
CA LYS A 326 -28.21 -1.82 3.52
C LYS A 326 -26.82 -1.32 3.86
N ILE A 327 -26.27 -1.88 4.94
CA ILE A 327 -24.86 -1.70 5.32
C ILE A 327 -24.05 -2.96 5.01
N ASP A 328 -22.74 -2.85 5.06
CA ASP A 328 -21.80 -3.95 4.85
C ASP A 328 -22.17 -5.18 5.70
N SER A 329 -21.92 -6.36 5.19
CA SER A 329 -21.98 -7.58 6.01
C SER A 329 -20.90 -7.56 7.09
N LYS A 330 -21.05 -8.41 8.10
CA LYS A 330 -19.91 -8.76 8.95
C LYS A 330 -18.80 -9.39 8.09
N TRP A 331 -17.57 -9.28 8.55
CA TRP A 331 -16.47 -10.04 8.00
C TRP A 331 -16.74 -11.55 8.18
N THR A 332 -16.25 -12.37 7.27
CA THR A 332 -16.15 -13.83 7.49
C THR A 332 -15.21 -14.10 8.65
N GLU A 333 -15.27 -15.30 9.21
CA GLU A 333 -14.21 -15.83 10.05
C GLU A 333 -12.87 -15.74 9.30
N LEU A 334 -11.77 -15.58 10.06
CA LEU A 334 -10.42 -15.55 9.50
C LEU A 334 -10.08 -16.91 8.88
N CYS A 335 -9.63 -16.89 7.64
CA CYS A 335 -9.14 -18.08 6.94
C CYS A 335 -7.60 -18.02 6.92
N PRO A 336 -6.89 -18.84 7.71
CA PRO A 336 -5.43 -18.89 7.66
C PRO A 336 -4.96 -19.51 6.35
N VAL A 337 -3.91 -18.92 5.78
CA VAL A 337 -3.26 -19.41 4.56
C VAL A 337 -1.75 -19.21 4.68
N THR A 338 -0.99 -20.28 4.41
CA THR A 338 0.48 -20.20 4.44
C THR A 338 1.00 -20.33 3.02
N THR A 339 1.81 -19.36 2.58
CA THR A 339 2.54 -19.44 1.34
C THR A 339 3.58 -20.57 1.42
N LYS A 340 3.89 -21.20 0.28
CA LYS A 340 4.96 -22.20 0.24
C LYS A 340 6.31 -21.54 0.54
N ALA A 341 7.27 -22.31 1.02
CA ALA A 341 8.64 -21.87 1.09
C ALA A 341 9.19 -21.54 -0.31
N GLU A 342 10.22 -20.69 -0.39
CA GLU A 342 10.97 -20.51 -1.63
C GLU A 342 11.42 -21.85 -2.18
N PRO A 343 11.32 -22.05 -3.50
CA PRO A 343 11.95 -23.22 -4.12
C PRO A 343 13.44 -23.23 -3.82
N GLU A 344 13.99 -24.35 -3.39
CA GLU A 344 15.43 -24.51 -3.28
C GLU A 344 16.01 -24.53 -4.69
N VAL A 345 16.72 -23.47 -5.05
CA VAL A 345 17.47 -23.41 -6.29
C VAL A 345 18.83 -24.08 -6.07
N PRO A 346 19.15 -25.19 -6.75
CA PRO A 346 20.45 -25.84 -6.62
C PRO A 346 21.60 -24.87 -6.89
N ALA A 347 22.71 -24.99 -6.13
CA ALA A 347 23.85 -24.09 -6.24
C ALA A 347 24.52 -24.14 -7.64
N ASP A 348 24.38 -25.24 -8.35
CA ASP A 348 24.88 -25.48 -9.72
C ASP A 348 23.82 -25.15 -10.78
N ALA A 349 22.70 -24.57 -10.42
CA ALA A 349 21.67 -24.18 -11.38
C ALA A 349 22.23 -23.22 -12.44
N VAL A 350 22.08 -23.61 -13.67
CA VAL A 350 22.48 -22.84 -14.84
C VAL A 350 21.51 -21.69 -15.06
N LEU A 351 20.22 -21.97 -14.91
CA LEU A 351 19.15 -20.99 -15.01
C LEU A 351 18.00 -21.35 -14.05
N PHE A 352 17.43 -20.34 -13.41
CA PHE A 352 16.16 -20.44 -12.70
C PHE A 352 15.31 -19.21 -12.98
N GLN A 353 14.02 -19.40 -13.27
CA GLN A 353 13.05 -18.34 -13.47
C GLN A 353 11.65 -18.82 -13.10
N ASP A 354 11.06 -18.20 -12.10
CA ASP A 354 9.70 -18.48 -11.58
C ASP A 354 8.69 -17.36 -11.88
N PHE A 355 9.06 -16.41 -12.71
CA PHE A 355 8.22 -15.31 -13.17
C PHE A 355 7.51 -14.50 -12.06
N ARG A 356 7.94 -14.63 -10.80
CA ARG A 356 7.32 -14.02 -9.59
C ARG A 356 7.07 -12.52 -9.69
N TYR A 357 7.85 -11.81 -10.49
CA TYR A 357 7.72 -10.36 -10.64
C TYR A 357 6.70 -9.93 -11.69
N LEU A 358 6.09 -10.86 -12.40
CA LEU A 358 5.04 -10.55 -13.36
C LEU A 358 3.73 -10.23 -12.64
N ALA A 359 3.04 -9.19 -13.12
CA ALA A 359 1.70 -8.84 -12.70
C ALA A 359 0.71 -9.06 -13.85
N TYR A 360 -0.54 -9.31 -13.52
CA TYR A 360 -1.60 -9.39 -14.51
C TYR A 360 -1.64 -8.16 -15.41
N GLY A 361 -1.78 -8.39 -16.70
CA GLY A 361 -1.77 -7.32 -17.70
C GLY A 361 -0.37 -6.80 -18.03
N GLY A 362 0.66 -7.23 -17.31
CA GLY A 362 2.05 -6.81 -17.52
C GLY A 362 2.29 -5.30 -17.42
N ASN A 363 1.38 -4.56 -16.78
CA ASN A 363 1.47 -3.10 -16.76
C ASN A 363 2.45 -2.57 -15.73
N ASN A 364 2.63 -3.28 -14.63
CA ASN A 364 3.48 -2.88 -13.51
C ASN A 364 4.28 -4.07 -13.02
N VAL A 365 5.40 -3.79 -12.39
CA VAL A 365 6.14 -4.72 -11.54
C VAL A 365 5.83 -4.44 -10.09
N TYR A 366 6.01 -5.42 -9.21
CA TYR A 366 5.95 -5.19 -7.79
C TYR A 366 7.14 -4.32 -7.38
N THR A 367 6.90 -3.04 -7.13
CA THR A 367 7.96 -2.06 -6.88
C THR A 367 8.90 -2.44 -5.73
N ALA A 368 8.39 -3.16 -4.75
CA ALA A 368 9.19 -3.67 -3.63
C ALA A 368 10.24 -4.70 -4.07
N PHE A 369 9.97 -5.45 -5.13
CA PHE A 369 10.86 -6.51 -5.62
C PHE A 369 11.72 -6.07 -6.80
N ALA A 370 11.18 -5.23 -7.69
CA ALA A 370 11.79 -4.91 -8.98
C ALA A 370 12.38 -3.49 -9.07
N GLY A 371 12.65 -2.84 -7.93
CA GLY A 371 13.31 -1.53 -7.92
C GLY A 371 12.47 -0.37 -8.46
N GLY A 372 11.15 -0.50 -8.48
CA GLY A 372 10.25 0.62 -8.80
C GLY A 372 10.09 0.91 -10.29
N VAL A 373 10.46 0.00 -11.18
CA VAL A 373 10.22 0.18 -12.61
C VAL A 373 8.72 0.10 -12.88
N ASN A 374 8.18 1.18 -13.40
CA ASN A 374 6.79 1.26 -13.83
C ASN A 374 6.77 1.57 -15.32
N ASP A 375 6.35 0.61 -16.13
CA ASP A 375 6.11 0.76 -17.55
C ASP A 375 4.63 0.50 -17.81
N ASN A 376 3.82 1.53 -17.57
CA ASN A 376 2.36 1.45 -17.61
C ASN A 376 1.78 2.13 -18.86
N PRO A 377 1.82 1.48 -20.03
CA PRO A 377 1.33 2.06 -21.28
C PRO A 377 -0.18 2.30 -21.29
N THR A 378 -0.93 1.70 -20.38
CA THR A 378 -2.40 1.82 -20.31
C THR A 378 -2.89 2.76 -19.22
N GLY A 379 -1.99 3.31 -18.39
CA GLY A 379 -2.33 4.20 -17.27
C GLY A 379 -3.02 3.49 -16.09
N LYS A 380 -3.01 2.15 -16.02
CA LYS A 380 -3.60 1.40 -14.91
C LYS A 380 -2.62 1.26 -13.74
N ALA A 381 -3.12 1.42 -12.53
CA ALA A 381 -2.32 1.41 -11.31
C ALA A 381 -1.88 -0.01 -10.86
N LEU A 382 -1.09 -0.07 -9.79
CA LEU A 382 -0.57 -1.28 -9.16
C LEU A 382 -1.62 -2.24 -8.58
N ASP A 383 -2.88 -1.82 -8.48
CA ASP A 383 -4.02 -2.64 -8.07
C ASP A 383 -4.20 -3.92 -8.92
N GLN A 384 -3.47 -4.04 -10.00
CA GLN A 384 -3.50 -5.22 -10.88
C GLN A 384 -2.76 -6.44 -10.36
N ILE A 385 -2.11 -6.36 -9.21
CA ILE A 385 -1.64 -7.54 -8.47
C ILE A 385 -2.79 -8.30 -7.79
N PHE A 386 -3.97 -7.68 -7.69
CA PHE A 386 -5.19 -8.27 -7.15
C PHE A 386 -6.20 -8.39 -8.27
N VAL A 387 -6.43 -9.60 -8.75
CA VAL A 387 -7.33 -9.79 -9.88
C VAL A 387 -8.31 -10.92 -9.63
N PRO A 388 -9.56 -10.78 -10.11
CA PRO A 388 -10.46 -11.91 -10.18
C PRO A 388 -9.84 -13.01 -11.05
N TYR A 389 -10.02 -14.25 -10.64
CA TYR A 389 -9.42 -15.40 -11.30
C TYR A 389 -9.75 -15.50 -12.79
N GLU A 390 -10.95 -15.12 -13.18
CA GLU A 390 -11.40 -15.09 -14.59
C GLU A 390 -10.58 -14.12 -15.43
N LYS A 391 -10.25 -12.95 -14.88
CA LYS A 391 -9.37 -11.98 -15.56
C LYS A 391 -7.93 -12.47 -15.62
N TYR A 392 -7.45 -13.17 -14.59
CA TYR A 392 -6.15 -13.83 -14.61
C TYR A 392 -6.01 -14.76 -15.80
N CYS A 393 -7.04 -15.55 -16.08
CA CYS A 393 -7.06 -16.47 -17.21
C CYS A 393 -7.27 -15.77 -18.56
N ASN A 394 -7.76 -14.55 -18.58
CA ASN A 394 -8.02 -13.76 -19.80
C ASN A 394 -6.91 -12.74 -20.10
N ALA A 395 -5.66 -13.03 -19.81
CA ALA A 395 -4.51 -12.17 -20.10
C ALA A 395 -4.26 -11.98 -21.62
N ASN A 396 -5.31 -11.76 -22.40
CA ASN A 396 -5.25 -11.58 -23.86
C ASN A 396 -5.35 -10.12 -24.29
N SER A 397 -5.35 -9.17 -23.37
CA SER A 397 -5.36 -7.76 -23.74
C SER A 397 -4.03 -7.38 -24.39
N ALA A 398 -4.03 -6.49 -25.35
CA ALA A 398 -2.81 -5.99 -26.00
C ALA A 398 -1.81 -5.41 -25.00
N ALA A 399 -2.29 -4.89 -23.89
CA ALA A 399 -1.48 -4.35 -22.80
C ALA A 399 -0.66 -5.41 -22.05
N ALA A 400 -0.99 -6.68 -22.18
CA ALA A 400 -0.31 -7.77 -21.47
C ALA A 400 0.85 -8.40 -22.24
N ASN A 401 1.00 -8.11 -23.53
CA ASN A 401 2.07 -8.69 -24.34
C ASN A 401 3.42 -8.05 -24.00
N LEU A 402 4.33 -8.86 -23.45
CA LEU A 402 5.59 -8.41 -22.87
C LEU A 402 6.60 -7.86 -23.89
N TRP A 403 6.51 -8.24 -25.15
CA TRP A 403 7.46 -7.79 -26.19
C TRP A 403 6.91 -6.73 -27.12
N THR A 404 5.61 -6.66 -27.30
CA THR A 404 5.01 -5.66 -28.19
C THR A 404 4.58 -4.39 -27.46
N THR A 405 4.38 -4.47 -26.16
CA THR A 405 3.79 -3.39 -25.36
C THR A 405 4.79 -2.81 -24.35
N HIS A 406 5.72 -3.62 -23.82
CA HIS A 406 6.62 -3.22 -22.74
C HIS A 406 8.05 -2.99 -23.19
N SER A 407 8.75 -2.10 -22.47
CA SER A 407 10.16 -1.77 -22.72
C SER A 407 11.10 -2.91 -22.34
N ALA A 408 12.35 -2.85 -22.82
CA ALA A 408 13.40 -3.75 -22.38
C ALA A 408 13.71 -3.59 -20.89
N ALA A 409 13.67 -2.34 -20.38
CA ALA A 409 13.87 -2.06 -18.96
C ALA A 409 12.82 -2.74 -18.07
N TYR A 410 11.55 -2.74 -18.50
CA TYR A 410 10.51 -3.48 -17.83
C TYR A 410 10.81 -4.99 -17.81
N ARG A 411 11.14 -5.59 -18.97
CA ARG A 411 11.45 -7.03 -19.04
C ARG A 411 12.62 -7.41 -18.15
N SER A 412 13.66 -6.59 -18.12
CA SER A 412 14.81 -6.81 -17.23
C SER A 412 14.38 -6.76 -15.75
N ALA A 413 13.55 -5.79 -15.37
CA ALA A 413 13.05 -5.62 -14.00
C ALA A 413 12.18 -6.80 -13.52
N VAL A 414 11.48 -7.49 -14.44
CA VAL A 414 10.70 -8.69 -14.11
C VAL A 414 11.50 -10.00 -14.28
N GLY A 415 12.82 -9.90 -14.42
CA GLY A 415 13.71 -11.07 -14.52
C GLY A 415 13.77 -11.72 -15.91
N LEU A 416 13.31 -11.03 -16.95
CA LEU A 416 13.36 -11.53 -18.35
C LEU A 416 14.55 -10.96 -19.14
N ASP A 417 15.62 -10.58 -18.44
CA ASP A 417 16.84 -10.15 -19.11
C ASP A 417 17.44 -11.28 -19.94
N GLY A 418 17.78 -10.99 -21.19
CA GLY A 418 18.29 -11.99 -22.14
C GLY A 418 17.26 -12.99 -22.68
N TRP A 419 16.02 -13.02 -22.17
CA TRP A 419 14.96 -13.83 -22.75
C TRP A 419 14.48 -13.24 -24.08
N VAL A 420 14.05 -14.11 -25.00
CA VAL A 420 13.56 -13.73 -26.32
C VAL A 420 12.14 -14.24 -26.53
N GLY A 421 11.23 -13.35 -26.91
CA GLY A 421 9.81 -13.68 -27.14
C GLY A 421 9.08 -12.69 -28.07
N GLY A 422 9.84 -11.85 -28.78
CA GLY A 422 9.28 -10.84 -29.69
C GLY A 422 8.74 -11.40 -31.00
N ASN A 423 7.95 -10.61 -31.72
CA ASN A 423 7.53 -10.93 -33.08
C ASN A 423 8.76 -11.03 -34.01
N ASN A 424 8.75 -11.99 -34.92
CA ASN A 424 9.82 -12.21 -35.89
C ASN A 424 11.22 -12.30 -35.24
N ALA A 425 11.33 -12.92 -34.07
CA ALA A 425 12.58 -13.09 -33.35
C ALA A 425 12.96 -14.57 -33.22
N ALA A 426 14.22 -14.86 -32.88
CA ALA A 426 14.74 -16.21 -32.66
C ALA A 426 14.47 -17.20 -33.83
N GLY A 427 14.48 -16.72 -35.06
CA GLY A 427 14.26 -17.57 -36.26
C GLY A 427 12.80 -17.83 -36.61
N HIS A 428 11.86 -17.31 -35.82
CA HIS A 428 10.44 -17.36 -36.11
C HIS A 428 9.99 -16.21 -37.02
N THR A 429 8.96 -16.47 -37.81
CA THR A 429 8.27 -15.45 -38.61
C THR A 429 6.84 -15.27 -38.11
N GLY A 430 6.36 -14.03 -38.05
CA GLY A 430 4.98 -13.71 -37.65
C GLY A 430 4.84 -13.23 -36.21
N ASN A 431 3.60 -13.21 -35.75
CA ASN A 431 3.25 -12.69 -34.44
C ASN A 431 3.46 -13.75 -33.36
N ASN A 432 4.05 -13.32 -32.26
CA ASN A 432 4.17 -14.10 -31.04
C ASN A 432 3.26 -13.56 -29.94
N SER A 433 2.79 -14.42 -29.08
CA SER A 433 1.88 -14.08 -27.98
C SER A 433 2.47 -14.55 -26.67
N VAL A 434 3.11 -13.62 -25.95
CA VAL A 434 3.69 -13.83 -24.60
C VAL A 434 3.12 -12.77 -23.68
N TYR A 435 2.34 -13.19 -22.70
CA TYR A 435 1.63 -12.31 -21.78
C TYR A 435 2.08 -12.52 -20.35
N GLY A 436 2.20 -11.42 -19.59
CA GLY A 436 2.35 -11.49 -18.15
C GLY A 436 1.00 -11.80 -17.49
N ALA A 437 1.00 -12.77 -16.60
CA ALA A 437 -0.04 -12.99 -15.63
C ALA A 437 0.59 -12.91 -14.23
N THR A 438 -0.19 -12.93 -13.18
CA THR A 438 0.37 -12.82 -11.83
C THR A 438 1.20 -14.06 -11.51
N GLY A 439 2.53 -13.86 -11.40
CA GLY A 439 3.49 -14.91 -11.08
C GLY A 439 3.72 -15.96 -12.18
N VAL A 440 3.17 -15.83 -13.38
CA VAL A 440 3.33 -16.82 -14.45
C VAL A 440 3.33 -16.18 -15.84
N LEU A 441 3.82 -16.90 -16.85
CA LEU A 441 3.64 -16.56 -18.26
C LEU A 441 2.43 -17.27 -18.85
N LYS A 442 1.64 -16.54 -19.65
CA LYS A 442 0.62 -17.12 -20.52
C LYS A 442 1.06 -17.00 -21.97
N LEU A 443 1.11 -18.10 -22.69
CA LEU A 443 1.57 -18.21 -24.06
C LEU A 443 0.46 -18.62 -25.02
N GLY A 444 0.49 -18.07 -26.23
CA GLY A 444 -0.43 -18.39 -27.31
C GLY A 444 -1.78 -17.70 -27.28
N THR A 445 -2.38 -17.57 -28.45
CA THR A 445 -3.76 -17.11 -28.69
C THR A 445 -4.43 -18.01 -29.74
N GLY A 446 -5.69 -17.72 -30.07
CA GLY A 446 -6.37 -18.42 -31.17
C GLY A 446 -5.80 -18.12 -32.57
N SER A 447 -4.87 -17.17 -32.70
CA SER A 447 -4.32 -16.71 -33.98
C SER A 447 -2.79 -16.58 -34.02
N ALA A 448 -2.11 -16.74 -32.86
CA ALA A 448 -0.66 -16.67 -32.77
C ALA A 448 -0.09 -17.81 -31.92
N VAL A 449 1.00 -18.39 -32.39
CA VAL A 449 1.80 -19.33 -31.61
C VAL A 449 2.43 -18.59 -30.45
N GLY A 450 2.36 -19.17 -29.26
CA GLY A 450 3.07 -18.64 -28.09
C GLY A 450 4.38 -19.39 -27.89
N TRP A 451 5.49 -18.66 -27.92
CA TRP A 451 6.82 -19.21 -27.66
C TRP A 451 7.68 -18.23 -26.87
N ILE A 452 8.63 -18.78 -26.12
CA ILE A 452 9.65 -18.02 -25.40
C ILE A 452 10.96 -18.81 -25.35
N GLN A 453 12.08 -18.12 -25.50
CA GLN A 453 13.41 -18.71 -25.49
C GLN A 453 14.23 -18.14 -24.32
N THR A 454 14.95 -19.00 -23.61
CA THR A 454 15.88 -18.62 -22.53
C THR A 454 17.03 -17.76 -23.02
N PRO A 455 17.73 -17.03 -22.14
CA PRO A 455 19.06 -16.55 -22.37
C PRO A 455 19.99 -17.72 -22.77
N ALA A 456 21.17 -17.42 -23.31
CA ALA A 456 22.25 -18.37 -23.48
C ALA A 456 22.65 -18.97 -22.11
N LEU A 457 23.00 -20.25 -22.08
CA LEU A 457 23.35 -20.95 -20.85
C LEU A 457 24.82 -20.70 -20.47
N GLU A 458 25.19 -19.42 -20.33
CA GLU A 458 26.58 -18.96 -20.19
C GLU A 458 27.35 -19.55 -19.01
N LYS A 459 26.67 -20.11 -18.01
CA LYS A 459 27.32 -20.81 -16.90
C LYS A 459 27.92 -22.17 -17.25
N LEU A 460 27.59 -22.74 -18.41
CA LEU A 460 28.17 -23.99 -18.87
C LEU A 460 29.59 -23.77 -19.41
N THR A 461 30.55 -24.50 -18.90
CA THR A 461 31.97 -24.38 -19.28
C THR A 461 32.40 -25.28 -20.42
N GLY A 462 31.51 -26.07 -20.98
CA GLY A 462 31.77 -27.04 -22.08
C GLY A 462 30.50 -27.77 -22.46
N ALA A 463 30.63 -28.81 -23.28
CA ALA A 463 29.49 -29.67 -23.59
C ALA A 463 29.06 -30.44 -22.32
N THR A 464 27.84 -30.19 -21.86
CA THR A 464 27.28 -30.71 -20.61
C THR A 464 25.88 -31.22 -20.87
N ASP A 465 25.57 -32.39 -20.33
CA ASP A 465 24.20 -32.87 -20.30
C ASP A 465 23.44 -32.10 -19.21
N ILE A 466 22.25 -31.63 -19.53
CA ILE A 466 21.44 -30.84 -18.62
C ILE A 466 20.01 -31.38 -18.48
N THR A 467 19.41 -31.14 -17.32
CA THR A 467 18.00 -31.37 -17.08
C THR A 467 17.26 -30.03 -17.08
N VAL A 468 16.23 -29.92 -17.90
CA VAL A 468 15.33 -28.79 -18.02
C VAL A 468 14.02 -29.15 -17.35
N SER A 469 13.71 -28.54 -16.21
CA SER A 469 12.46 -28.73 -15.48
C SER A 469 11.63 -27.46 -15.55
N PHE A 470 10.31 -27.58 -15.61
CA PHE A 470 9.39 -26.47 -15.64
C PHE A 470 7.97 -26.92 -15.25
N ASP A 471 7.14 -26.00 -14.82
CA ASP A 471 5.72 -26.24 -14.56
C ASP A 471 4.86 -25.68 -15.70
N ALA A 472 3.88 -26.47 -16.15
CA ALA A 472 3.00 -26.04 -17.24
C ALA A 472 1.60 -26.63 -17.15
N CYS A 473 0.62 -25.88 -17.69
CA CYS A 473 -0.76 -26.33 -17.85
C CYS A 473 -1.46 -25.63 -19.01
N CYS A 474 -2.55 -26.21 -19.49
CA CYS A 474 -3.43 -25.57 -20.47
C CYS A 474 -4.06 -24.28 -19.91
N TRP A 475 -4.25 -23.29 -20.78
CA TRP A 475 -4.93 -22.04 -20.42
C TRP A 475 -6.42 -22.23 -20.16
N TRP A 476 -7.07 -23.05 -20.96
CA TRP A 476 -8.52 -23.23 -20.91
C TRP A 476 -8.92 -24.61 -20.40
N GLU A 477 -9.72 -24.61 -19.37
CA GLU A 477 -10.54 -25.73 -18.97
C GLU A 477 -11.98 -25.24 -18.84
N ASP A 478 -12.90 -25.77 -19.62
CA ASP A 478 -14.33 -25.59 -19.40
C ASP A 478 -14.88 -26.85 -18.72
N PRO A 479 -15.09 -26.84 -17.40
CA PRO A 479 -15.63 -28.00 -16.69
C PRO A 479 -17.04 -28.38 -17.09
N SER A 480 -17.72 -27.51 -17.86
CA SER A 480 -19.09 -27.72 -18.33
C SER A 480 -19.19 -28.10 -19.82
N SER A 481 -18.06 -28.14 -20.54
CA SER A 481 -18.03 -28.44 -21.97
C SER A 481 -17.03 -29.54 -22.28
N SER A 482 -17.51 -30.65 -22.79
CA SER A 482 -16.67 -31.76 -23.27
C SER A 482 -15.87 -31.46 -24.55
N THR A 483 -15.91 -30.22 -25.07
CA THR A 483 -15.47 -29.93 -26.43
C THR A 483 -14.46 -28.80 -26.61
N LYS A 484 -13.98 -28.16 -25.54
CA LYS A 484 -13.07 -27.00 -25.65
C LYS A 484 -11.98 -27.01 -24.59
N SER A 485 -11.04 -27.91 -24.69
CA SER A 485 -9.72 -27.76 -24.07
C SER A 485 -8.71 -27.22 -25.08
N ASP A 486 -7.69 -26.53 -24.58
CA ASP A 486 -6.49 -26.29 -25.40
C ASP A 486 -5.73 -27.62 -25.60
N ASN A 487 -4.90 -27.69 -26.66
CA ASN A 487 -4.04 -28.84 -26.86
C ASN A 487 -3.03 -28.95 -25.70
N PRO A 488 -2.95 -30.10 -25.01
CA PRO A 488 -2.07 -30.30 -23.87
C PRO A 488 -0.62 -30.65 -24.25
N GLU A 489 -0.25 -30.48 -25.50
CA GLU A 489 1.10 -30.75 -26.01
C GLU A 489 1.81 -29.44 -26.37
N ILE A 490 3.05 -29.29 -25.87
CA ILE A 490 3.94 -28.20 -26.24
C ILE A 490 5.26 -28.78 -26.82
N LYS A 491 6.10 -27.92 -27.37
CA LYS A 491 7.45 -28.27 -27.80
C LYS A 491 8.49 -27.66 -26.89
N VAL A 492 9.52 -28.44 -26.56
CA VAL A 492 10.79 -27.94 -26.03
C VAL A 492 11.82 -28.09 -27.12
N ILE A 493 12.49 -27.00 -27.47
CA ILE A 493 13.39 -26.93 -28.63
C ILE A 493 14.79 -26.51 -28.15
N VAL A 494 15.83 -27.20 -28.61
CA VAL A 494 17.24 -26.85 -28.36
C VAL A 494 17.71 -25.96 -29.51
N VAL A 495 17.96 -24.70 -29.21
CA VAL A 495 18.55 -23.73 -30.15
C VAL A 495 20.05 -23.62 -29.84
N GLY A 496 20.89 -23.85 -30.85
CA GLY A 496 22.34 -23.96 -30.66
C GLY A 496 22.82 -25.42 -30.43
N PRO A 497 23.94 -25.63 -29.74
CA PRO A 497 24.48 -26.97 -29.44
C PRO A 497 23.56 -27.77 -28.50
N GLY A 498 23.64 -29.09 -28.59
CA GLY A 498 22.85 -30.02 -27.77
C GLY A 498 21.66 -30.63 -28.51
N THR A 499 21.12 -31.74 -27.97
CA THR A 499 19.99 -32.49 -28.53
C THR A 499 19.14 -33.13 -27.43
N ILE A 500 17.87 -33.38 -27.73
CA ILE A 500 16.93 -34.18 -26.94
C ILE A 500 16.75 -35.51 -27.70
N ASP A 501 17.19 -36.60 -27.13
CA ASP A 501 17.16 -37.94 -27.81
C ASP A 501 17.69 -37.89 -29.25
N GLY A 502 18.78 -37.13 -29.48
CA GLY A 502 19.39 -36.95 -30.79
C GLY A 502 18.64 -36.00 -31.74
N GLN A 503 17.55 -35.38 -31.32
CA GLN A 503 16.76 -34.43 -32.09
C GLN A 503 16.89 -33.00 -31.50
N LYS A 504 16.49 -31.99 -32.28
CA LYS A 504 16.46 -30.59 -31.79
C LYS A 504 15.21 -30.23 -31.06
N GLU A 505 14.16 -31.00 -31.10
CA GLU A 505 12.92 -30.75 -30.40
C GLU A 505 12.32 -32.02 -29.82
N ALA A 506 11.56 -31.85 -28.74
CA ALA A 506 10.69 -32.87 -28.18
C ALA A 506 9.30 -32.29 -27.92
N LYS A 507 8.29 -33.14 -28.03
CA LYS A 507 6.93 -32.84 -27.61
C LYS A 507 6.76 -33.27 -26.18
N VAL A 508 6.16 -32.39 -25.38
CA VAL A 508 5.92 -32.60 -23.94
C VAL A 508 4.46 -32.47 -23.66
N GLN A 509 3.91 -33.45 -22.96
CA GLN A 509 2.52 -33.42 -22.46
C GLN A 509 2.47 -32.59 -21.18
N ILE A 510 1.67 -31.52 -21.19
CA ILE A 510 1.40 -30.68 -20.04
C ILE A 510 0.04 -31.03 -19.42
N SER A 511 -0.31 -30.42 -18.29
CA SER A 511 -1.61 -30.64 -17.68
C SER A 511 -2.75 -30.14 -18.57
N GLU A 512 -3.75 -30.98 -18.81
CA GLU A 512 -5.00 -30.60 -19.50
C GLU A 512 -5.86 -29.65 -18.66
N LYS A 513 -5.61 -29.60 -17.34
CA LYS A 513 -6.32 -28.74 -16.38
C LYS A 513 -5.51 -27.50 -16.10
N ARG A 514 -6.15 -26.47 -15.56
CA ARG A 514 -5.48 -25.27 -15.04
C ARG A 514 -4.73 -25.51 -13.72
N GLU A 515 -4.04 -26.60 -13.64
CA GLU A 515 -3.24 -26.99 -12.49
C GLU A 515 -1.82 -27.20 -13.00
N MET A 516 -0.90 -26.36 -12.57
CA MET A 516 0.51 -26.50 -12.92
C MET A 516 1.04 -27.86 -12.53
N LYS A 517 1.68 -28.54 -13.48
CA LYS A 517 2.33 -29.82 -13.26
C LYS A 517 3.77 -29.76 -13.70
N PRO A 518 4.68 -30.42 -12.95
CA PRO A 518 6.07 -30.50 -13.32
C PRO A 518 6.27 -31.29 -14.61
N CYS A 519 7.11 -30.77 -15.47
CA CYS A 519 7.57 -31.37 -16.72
C CYS A 519 9.09 -31.39 -16.71
N THR A 520 9.71 -32.39 -17.34
CA THR A 520 11.16 -32.52 -17.40
C THR A 520 11.61 -32.99 -18.78
N VAL A 521 12.70 -32.44 -19.28
CA VAL A 521 13.35 -32.81 -20.53
C VAL A 521 14.87 -32.86 -20.31
N ASN A 522 15.52 -33.90 -20.79
CA ASN A 522 16.98 -34.02 -20.75
C ASN A 522 17.58 -33.59 -22.09
N VAL A 523 18.63 -32.78 -22.03
CA VAL A 523 19.34 -32.26 -23.20
C VAL A 523 20.80 -32.72 -23.10
N ALA A 524 21.25 -33.48 -24.07
CA ALA A 524 22.63 -33.92 -24.14
C ALA A 524 23.50 -32.91 -24.89
N GLY A 525 24.72 -32.68 -24.38
CA GLY A 525 25.75 -31.88 -25.03
C GLY A 525 25.41 -30.38 -25.18
N ALA A 526 24.68 -29.79 -24.24
CA ALA A 526 24.46 -28.35 -24.20
C ALA A 526 25.75 -27.59 -23.87
N THR A 527 25.89 -26.35 -24.36
CA THR A 527 27.04 -25.47 -24.10
C THR A 527 26.59 -24.08 -23.70
N ALA A 528 27.53 -23.20 -23.42
CA ALA A 528 27.24 -21.78 -23.14
C ALA A 528 26.44 -21.06 -24.24
N GLU A 529 26.47 -21.57 -25.49
CA GLU A 529 25.73 -21.01 -26.64
C GLU A 529 24.33 -21.65 -26.80
N THR A 530 23.95 -22.58 -25.92
CA THR A 530 22.64 -23.25 -25.98
C THR A 530 21.57 -22.36 -25.40
N HIS A 531 20.40 -22.35 -26.05
CA HIS A 531 19.18 -21.81 -25.54
C HIS A 531 18.09 -22.89 -25.53
N ILE A 532 17.16 -22.78 -24.64
CA ILE A 532 15.96 -23.63 -24.59
C ILE A 532 14.74 -22.77 -24.96
N GLU A 533 14.01 -23.23 -25.95
CA GLU A 533 12.77 -22.61 -26.37
C GLU A 533 11.57 -23.46 -25.95
N PHE A 534 10.59 -22.84 -25.39
CA PHE A 534 9.28 -23.42 -25.06
C PHE A 534 8.25 -22.85 -26.04
N SER A 535 7.57 -23.70 -26.80
CA SER A 535 6.71 -23.28 -27.89
C SER A 535 5.43 -24.09 -27.96
N ALA A 536 4.32 -23.42 -28.30
CA ALA A 536 3.11 -24.11 -28.74
C ALA A 536 3.38 -24.93 -30.00
N VAL A 537 2.66 -26.03 -30.18
CA VAL A 537 2.77 -26.87 -31.38
C VAL A 537 2.15 -26.16 -32.59
N PHE A 538 1.05 -25.46 -32.37
CA PHE A 538 0.31 -24.68 -33.39
C PHE A 538 -0.46 -23.53 -32.74
N ALA A 539 -0.95 -22.57 -33.49
CA ALA A 539 -1.86 -21.54 -32.97
C ALA A 539 -3.30 -22.07 -32.87
N LYS A 540 -3.78 -22.68 -33.95
CA LYS A 540 -5.10 -23.30 -34.02
C LYS A 540 -5.08 -24.41 -35.07
N GLU A 541 -5.55 -25.59 -34.69
CA GLU A 541 -5.67 -26.75 -35.57
C GLU A 541 -6.88 -27.59 -35.18
N ASN A 542 -7.65 -28.08 -36.16
CA ASN A 542 -8.81 -28.96 -35.94
C ASN A 542 -9.82 -28.44 -34.88
N GLY A 543 -9.96 -27.12 -34.77
CA GLY A 543 -10.85 -26.49 -33.79
C GLY A 543 -10.24 -26.28 -32.39
N LEU A 544 -9.09 -26.85 -32.11
CA LEU A 544 -8.33 -26.66 -30.87
C LEU A 544 -7.40 -25.44 -31.01
N THR A 545 -7.16 -24.76 -29.91
CA THR A 545 -6.09 -23.80 -29.72
C THR A 545 -4.97 -24.42 -28.90
N ASN A 546 -3.79 -23.80 -28.88
CA ASN A 546 -2.67 -24.27 -28.06
C ASN A 546 -2.18 -23.09 -27.21
N ARG A 547 -2.98 -22.76 -26.19
CA ARG A 547 -2.72 -21.70 -25.22
C ARG A 547 -2.39 -22.36 -23.88
N TRP A 548 -1.39 -21.85 -23.21
CA TRP A 548 -0.84 -22.53 -22.03
C TRP A 548 -0.12 -21.56 -21.10
N PHE A 549 0.16 -22.03 -19.88
CA PHE A 549 0.95 -21.32 -18.88
C PHE A 549 2.29 -21.99 -18.66
N LEU A 550 3.31 -21.18 -18.35
CA LEU A 550 4.68 -21.61 -18.03
C LEU A 550 5.12 -20.96 -16.73
N ASP A 551 5.73 -21.76 -15.86
CA ASP A 551 6.28 -21.34 -14.59
C ASP A 551 7.51 -22.20 -14.20
N ASN A 552 8.26 -21.76 -13.17
CA ASN A 552 9.32 -22.54 -12.50
C ASN A 552 10.35 -23.18 -13.45
N VAL A 553 10.86 -22.43 -14.41
CA VAL A 553 11.89 -22.95 -15.32
C VAL A 553 13.22 -23.08 -14.57
N LEU A 554 13.69 -24.30 -14.40
CA LEU A 554 14.97 -24.65 -13.78
C LEU A 554 15.81 -25.48 -14.74
N ILE A 555 17.06 -25.09 -14.95
CA ILE A 555 18.04 -25.82 -15.73
C ILE A 555 19.25 -26.12 -14.86
N VAL A 556 19.58 -27.41 -14.71
CA VAL A 556 20.72 -27.90 -13.94
C VAL A 556 21.56 -28.84 -14.78
N PRO A 557 22.87 -29.00 -14.51
CA PRO A 557 23.64 -30.13 -15.05
C PRO A 557 22.93 -31.44 -14.69
N ALA A 558 22.90 -32.39 -15.63
CA ALA A 558 22.37 -33.72 -15.34
C ALA A 558 23.35 -34.47 -14.41
N GLU A 559 22.82 -35.21 -13.44
CA GLU A 559 23.62 -36.05 -12.54
C GLU A 559 24.33 -37.20 -13.25
#